data_712d5f27dc221b8a179da154bdc2ceb8
#
_entry.id   712d5f27dc221b8a179da154bdc2ceb8
#
_cell.length_a   1.000
_cell.length_b   1.000
_cell.length_c   1.000
_cell.angle_alpha   90.00
_cell.angle_beta   90.00
_cell.angle_gamma   90.00
#
_symmetry.space_group_name_H-M   'P 1'
#
loop_
_entity.id
_entity.type
_entity.pdbx_description
1 polymer ?
#
loop_
_entity_poly.entity_id
_entity_poly.type
_entity_poly.pdbx_seq_one_letter_code
_entity_poly.pdbx_strand_id
1 'polypeptide(L)'
;MPQAKIFGIREHLVPVRAALSDAINECISDALKFPADRRLQRFFPMDREDFIYPPHERSARYIIIEIETFEGRSVDTKKELVRQLYRRIPAATGIEPRDIDIIITEQARHNWGLMGECGDEIKLAYQVKI
;
A
#
# COMPACT_ATOMS: atom_id res chain seq x y z
N MET A 1 5.79 8.97 -6.62
CA MET A 1 4.89 7.90 -7.08
C MET A 1 4.62 6.91 -5.98
N PRO A 2 3.37 6.67 -5.59
CA PRO A 2 3.09 5.64 -4.59
C PRO A 2 3.28 4.24 -5.19
N GLN A 3 4.07 3.42 -4.51
CA GLN A 3 4.27 2.02 -4.86
C GLN A 3 3.90 1.17 -3.65
N ALA A 4 3.09 0.16 -3.86
CA ALA A 4 2.66 -0.72 -2.78
C ALA A 4 3.27 -2.12 -2.95
N LYS A 5 3.76 -2.65 -1.83
CA LYS A 5 4.16 -4.06 -1.71
C LYS A 5 3.24 -4.71 -0.70
N ILE A 6 2.71 -5.85 -1.05
CA ILE A 6 1.75 -6.57 -0.22
C ILE A 6 2.27 -7.98 0.04
N PHE A 7 2.45 -8.30 1.33
CA PHE A 7 2.98 -9.58 1.78
C PHE A 7 1.89 -10.36 2.50
N GLY A 8 1.82 -11.64 2.27
CA GLY A 8 0.89 -12.52 2.97
C GLY A 8 1.14 -13.98 2.62
N ILE A 9 0.53 -14.89 3.38
CA ILE A 9 0.62 -16.31 3.13
C ILE A 9 -0.14 -16.64 1.83
N ARG A 10 0.51 -17.35 0.92
CA ARG A 10 0.00 -17.66 -0.42
C ARG A 10 -1.44 -18.16 -0.43
N GLU A 11 -1.77 -19.11 0.43
CA GLU A 11 -3.10 -19.72 0.47
C GLU A 11 -4.22 -18.72 0.78
N HIS A 12 -3.90 -17.66 1.51
CA HIS A 12 -4.88 -16.65 1.94
C HIS A 12 -4.79 -15.36 1.13
N LEU A 13 -3.62 -15.06 0.57
CA LEU A 13 -3.41 -13.83 -0.21
C LEU A 13 -3.91 -13.96 -1.64
N VAL A 14 -3.57 -15.06 -2.31
CA VAL A 14 -3.90 -15.24 -3.74
C VAL A 14 -5.41 -15.18 -4.01
N PRO A 15 -6.28 -15.83 -3.21
CA PRO A 15 -7.72 -15.78 -3.47
C PRO A 15 -8.33 -14.38 -3.39
N VAL A 16 -7.75 -13.46 -2.61
CA VAL A 16 -8.29 -12.10 -2.43
C VAL A 16 -7.47 -11.04 -3.17
N ARG A 17 -6.45 -11.44 -3.90
CA ARG A 17 -5.49 -10.52 -4.52
C ARG A 17 -6.15 -9.44 -5.38
N ALA A 18 -7.08 -9.82 -6.24
CA ALA A 18 -7.73 -8.87 -7.15
C ALA A 18 -8.57 -7.83 -6.37
N ALA A 19 -9.39 -8.28 -5.43
CA ALA A 19 -10.20 -7.39 -4.60
C ALA A 19 -9.33 -6.49 -3.72
N LEU A 20 -8.25 -7.04 -3.17
CA LEU A 20 -7.30 -6.30 -2.35
C LEU A 20 -6.58 -5.23 -3.18
N SER A 21 -6.15 -5.58 -4.38
CA SER A 21 -5.49 -4.65 -5.30
C SER A 21 -6.40 -3.46 -5.63
N ASP A 22 -7.67 -3.72 -5.93
CA ASP A 22 -8.64 -2.67 -6.24
C ASP A 22 -8.88 -1.76 -5.03
N ALA A 23 -9.07 -2.34 -3.85
CA ALA A 23 -9.29 -1.57 -2.63
C ALA A 23 -8.09 -0.65 -2.31
N ILE A 24 -6.87 -1.17 -2.41
CA ILE A 24 -5.65 -0.38 -2.19
C ILE A 24 -5.56 0.76 -3.19
N ASN A 25 -5.82 0.48 -4.46
CA ASN A 25 -5.76 1.51 -5.51
C ASN A 25 -6.78 2.63 -5.27
N GLU A 26 -8.00 2.28 -4.88
CA GLU A 26 -9.03 3.27 -4.57
C GLU A 26 -8.63 4.15 -3.39
N CYS A 27 -8.07 3.56 -2.34
CA CYS A 27 -7.59 4.31 -1.17
C CYS A 27 -6.47 5.27 -1.53
N ILE A 28 -5.48 4.81 -2.29
CA ILE A 28 -4.35 5.66 -2.71
C ILE A 28 -4.85 6.80 -3.60
N SER A 29 -5.72 6.49 -4.53
CA SER A 29 -6.28 7.51 -5.43
C SER A 29 -7.08 8.56 -4.66
N ASP A 30 -7.95 8.15 -3.77
CA ASP A 30 -8.79 9.07 -2.99
C ASP A 30 -7.98 9.89 -1.98
N ALA A 31 -7.15 9.24 -1.17
CA ALA A 31 -6.45 9.91 -0.09
C ALA A 31 -5.29 10.77 -0.60
N LEU A 32 -4.53 10.29 -1.57
CA LEU A 32 -3.36 10.98 -2.08
C LEU A 32 -3.63 11.81 -3.34
N LYS A 33 -4.85 11.79 -3.84
CA LYS A 33 -5.22 12.47 -5.10
C LYS A 33 -4.32 12.04 -6.25
N PHE A 34 -4.02 10.76 -6.29
CA PHE A 34 -3.15 10.15 -7.28
C PHE A 34 -3.98 9.53 -8.40
N PRO A 35 -3.54 9.64 -9.68
CA PRO A 35 -4.29 9.08 -10.81
C PRO A 35 -4.55 7.58 -10.65
N ALA A 36 -5.83 7.18 -10.71
CA ALA A 36 -6.26 5.81 -10.49
C ALA A 36 -5.77 4.83 -11.58
N ASP A 37 -5.43 5.33 -12.75
CA ASP A 37 -4.92 4.54 -13.87
C ASP A 37 -3.42 4.27 -13.81
N ARG A 38 -2.74 4.76 -12.77
CA ARG A 38 -1.30 4.56 -12.57
C ARG A 38 -1.01 3.64 -11.41
N ARG A 39 -1.76 2.55 -11.32
CA ARG A 39 -1.60 1.55 -10.26
C ARG A 39 -0.22 0.91 -10.32
N LEU A 40 0.51 0.92 -9.20
CA LEU A 40 1.82 0.32 -9.07
C LEU A 40 1.85 -0.54 -7.80
N GLN A 41 1.70 -1.84 -7.97
CA GLN A 41 1.60 -2.77 -6.86
C GLN A 41 2.38 -4.05 -7.16
N ARG A 42 2.97 -4.63 -6.12
CA ARG A 42 3.63 -5.92 -6.18
C ARG A 42 3.15 -6.78 -5.02
N PHE A 43 2.75 -7.99 -5.35
CA PHE A 43 2.30 -8.97 -4.36
C PHE A 43 3.40 -10.00 -4.12
N PHE A 44 3.63 -10.32 -2.86
CA PHE A 44 4.60 -11.29 -2.41
C PHE A 44 3.89 -12.41 -1.65
N PRO A 45 3.29 -13.39 -2.38
CA PRO A 45 2.72 -14.56 -1.73
C PRO A 45 3.85 -15.40 -1.15
N MET A 46 3.82 -15.62 0.16
CA MET A 46 4.89 -16.28 0.87
C MET A 46 4.45 -17.64 1.39
N ASP A 47 5.40 -18.55 1.49
CA ASP A 47 5.17 -19.82 2.16
C ASP A 47 5.08 -19.60 3.66
N ARG A 48 4.35 -20.46 4.37
CA ARG A 48 4.10 -20.28 5.82
C ARG A 48 5.39 -20.17 6.63
N GLU A 49 6.39 -20.96 6.29
CA GLU A 49 7.68 -20.98 6.99
C GLU A 49 8.47 -19.68 6.81
N ASP A 50 8.14 -18.89 5.81
CA ASP A 50 8.83 -17.63 5.50
C ASP A 50 8.12 -16.40 6.07
N PHE A 51 6.90 -16.57 6.63
CA PHE A 51 6.07 -15.46 7.11
C PHE A 51 5.73 -15.65 8.59
N ILE A 52 6.59 -15.11 9.44
CA ILE A 52 6.51 -15.30 10.89
C ILE A 52 5.81 -14.11 11.52
N TYR A 53 4.81 -14.36 12.36
CA TYR A 53 4.01 -13.33 13.02
C TYR A 53 3.55 -13.83 14.39
N PRO A 54 3.12 -12.92 15.31
CA PRO A 54 2.59 -13.33 16.61
C PRO A 54 1.23 -14.05 16.47
N PRO A 55 1.18 -15.37 16.75
CA PRO A 55 -0.02 -16.16 16.44
C PRO A 55 -1.21 -15.87 17.36
N HIS A 56 -0.98 -15.22 18.50
CA HIS A 56 -2.05 -14.87 19.44
C HIS A 56 -2.79 -13.59 19.07
N GLU A 57 -2.16 -12.73 18.30
CA GLU A 57 -2.70 -11.43 17.93
C GLU A 57 -3.26 -11.40 16.52
N ARG A 58 -2.76 -12.28 15.67
CA ARG A 58 -3.09 -12.30 14.25
C ARG A 58 -3.45 -13.71 13.79
N SER A 59 -4.15 -13.80 12.66
CA SER A 59 -4.47 -15.08 12.03
C SER A 59 -3.58 -15.33 10.80
N ALA A 60 -3.75 -16.48 10.17
CA ALA A 60 -3.03 -16.81 8.92
C ALA A 60 -3.42 -15.91 7.75
N ARG A 61 -4.46 -15.08 7.90
CA ARG A 61 -4.87 -14.09 6.90
C ARG A 61 -4.08 -12.78 7.00
N TYR A 62 -3.14 -12.70 7.92
CA TYR A 62 -2.31 -11.52 8.15
C TYR A 62 -1.61 -11.07 6.88
N ILE A 63 -1.68 -9.77 6.62
CA ILE A 63 -0.98 -9.11 5.50
C ILE A 63 -0.22 -7.89 5.99
N ILE A 64 0.87 -7.58 5.31
CA ILE A 64 1.62 -6.35 5.51
C ILE A 64 1.55 -5.56 4.20
N ILE A 65 1.15 -4.30 4.30
CA ILE A 65 1.12 -3.38 3.16
C ILE A 65 2.19 -2.32 3.39
N GLU A 66 3.17 -2.28 2.51
CA GLU A 66 4.23 -1.27 2.51
C GLU A 66 4.01 -0.32 1.34
N ILE A 67 3.80 0.95 1.63
CA ILE A 67 3.60 1.98 0.61
C ILE A 67 4.79 2.92 0.64
N GLU A 68 5.52 2.99 -0.47
CA GLU A 68 6.64 3.90 -0.64
C GLU A 68 6.24 5.02 -1.57
N THR A 69 6.51 6.27 -1.18
CA THR A 69 6.07 7.43 -1.93
C THR A 69 7.03 8.61 -1.77
N PHE A 70 6.85 9.65 -2.58
CA PHE A 70 7.56 10.91 -2.40
C PHE A 70 7.17 11.55 -1.08
N GLU A 71 8.14 12.14 -0.39
CA GLU A 71 7.84 12.96 0.78
C GLU A 71 7.12 14.25 0.38
N GLY A 72 6.38 14.83 1.31
CA GLY A 72 5.72 16.11 1.13
C GLY A 72 4.25 16.15 1.53
N ARG A 73 3.62 14.99 1.71
CA ARG A 73 2.22 14.93 2.16
C ARG A 73 2.12 15.19 3.65
N SER A 74 1.03 15.83 4.07
CA SER A 74 0.79 16.13 5.49
C SER A 74 0.56 14.86 6.31
N VAL A 75 0.72 14.99 7.62
CA VAL A 75 0.40 13.91 8.56
C VAL A 75 -1.07 13.49 8.43
N ASP A 76 -1.98 14.47 8.30
CA ASP A 76 -3.41 14.19 8.18
C ASP A 76 -3.73 13.41 6.90
N THR A 77 -3.11 13.75 5.78
CA THR A 77 -3.28 13.02 4.52
C THR A 77 -2.82 11.56 4.66
N LYS A 78 -1.68 11.33 5.29
CA LYS A 78 -1.17 9.98 5.51
C LYS A 78 -2.07 9.18 6.45
N LYS A 79 -2.56 9.80 7.53
CA LYS A 79 -3.51 9.14 8.43
C LYS A 79 -4.82 8.82 7.73
N GLU A 80 -5.29 9.70 6.84
CA GLU A 80 -6.51 9.42 6.07
C GLU A 80 -6.33 8.21 5.16
N LEU A 81 -5.17 8.06 4.54
CA LEU A 81 -4.86 6.86 3.75
C LEU A 81 -4.95 5.60 4.62
N VAL A 82 -4.34 5.61 5.80
CA VAL A 82 -4.40 4.48 6.73
C VAL A 82 -5.84 4.17 7.12
N ARG A 83 -6.64 5.20 7.47
CA ARG A 83 -8.05 5.01 7.84
C ARG A 83 -8.88 4.42 6.70
N GLN A 84 -8.66 4.90 5.48
CA GLN A 84 -9.38 4.37 4.32
C GLN A 84 -9.01 2.91 4.05
N LEU A 85 -7.74 2.55 4.18
CA LEU A 85 -7.30 1.17 4.03
C LEU A 85 -7.98 0.25 5.05
N TYR A 86 -8.03 0.66 6.32
CA TYR A 86 -8.70 -0.13 7.35
C TYR A 86 -10.21 -0.21 7.18
N ARG A 87 -10.82 0.74 6.49
CA ARG A 87 -12.26 0.71 6.21
C ARG A 87 -12.58 -0.12 4.97
N ARG A 88 -11.83 0.06 3.90
CA ARG A 88 -12.16 -0.55 2.60
C ARG A 88 -11.66 -1.97 2.43
N ILE A 89 -10.50 -2.30 2.97
CA ILE A 89 -9.96 -3.67 2.82
C ILE A 89 -10.84 -4.70 3.51
N PRO A 90 -11.27 -4.54 4.77
CA PRO A 90 -12.18 -5.49 5.38
C PRO A 90 -13.48 -5.64 4.61
N ALA A 91 -14.04 -4.55 4.11
CA ALA A 91 -15.29 -4.58 3.32
C ALA A 91 -15.13 -5.35 2.01
N ALA A 92 -13.96 -5.24 1.35
CA ALA A 92 -13.71 -5.86 0.06
C ALA A 92 -13.25 -7.32 0.17
N THR A 93 -12.51 -7.68 1.21
CA THR A 93 -11.81 -8.97 1.30
C THR A 93 -12.24 -9.83 2.48
N GLY A 94 -12.87 -9.25 3.49
CA GLY A 94 -13.16 -9.92 4.75
C GLY A 94 -11.97 -10.07 5.68
N ILE A 95 -10.80 -9.57 5.31
CA ILE A 95 -9.64 -9.53 6.20
C ILE A 95 -9.91 -8.53 7.32
N GLU A 96 -9.83 -8.97 8.57
CA GLU A 96 -10.08 -8.09 9.71
C GLU A 96 -8.95 -7.10 9.94
N PRO A 97 -9.23 -5.92 10.54
CA PRO A 97 -8.20 -4.91 10.81
C PRO A 97 -7.00 -5.44 11.61
N ARG A 98 -7.21 -6.37 12.55
CA ARG A 98 -6.12 -6.99 13.33
C ARG A 98 -5.13 -7.76 12.46
N ASP A 99 -5.54 -8.15 11.26
CA ASP A 99 -4.71 -8.88 10.30
C ASP A 99 -4.08 -7.98 9.24
N ILE A 100 -4.12 -6.66 9.45
CA ILE A 100 -3.57 -5.70 8.48
C ILE A 100 -2.58 -4.78 9.18
N ASP A 101 -1.32 -4.85 8.79
CA ASP A 101 -0.32 -3.84 9.14
C ASP A 101 -0.01 -2.98 7.92
N ILE A 102 0.17 -1.69 8.15
CA ILE A 102 0.43 -0.72 7.08
C ILE A 102 1.63 0.11 7.47
N ILE A 103 2.56 0.26 6.54
CA ILE A 103 3.74 1.12 6.71
C ILE A 103 3.81 2.06 5.52
N ILE A 104 3.89 3.36 5.80
CA ILE A 104 4.12 4.37 4.76
C ILE A 104 5.54 4.86 4.92
N THR A 105 6.36 4.68 3.88
CA THR A 105 7.73 5.14 3.84
C THR A 105 7.85 6.26 2.81
N GLU A 106 8.39 7.39 3.22
CA GLU A 106 8.58 8.53 2.35
C GLU A 106 10.05 8.71 2.00
N GLN A 107 10.32 9.04 0.74
CA GLN A 107 11.66 9.34 0.26
C GLN A 107 11.63 10.69 -0.44
N ALA A 108 12.70 11.46 -0.26
CA ALA A 108 12.90 12.67 -1.04
C ALA A 108 12.91 12.36 -2.54
N ARG A 109 12.36 13.25 -3.36
CA ARG A 109 12.24 13.00 -4.79
C ARG A 109 13.59 12.71 -5.46
N HIS A 110 14.67 13.32 -4.99
CA HIS A 110 16.01 13.09 -5.55
C HIS A 110 16.57 11.70 -5.20
N ASN A 111 15.91 10.93 -4.33
CA ASN A 111 16.26 9.54 -4.04
C ASN A 111 15.58 8.54 -4.99
N TRP A 112 14.80 9.04 -5.96
CA TRP A 112 14.09 8.22 -6.93
C TRP A 112 14.69 8.31 -8.31
N GLY A 113 14.74 7.18 -9.00
CA GLY A 113 14.94 7.11 -10.44
C GLY A 113 13.71 6.51 -11.08
N LEU A 114 13.08 7.20 -12.03
CA LEU A 114 11.83 6.78 -12.68
C LEU A 114 11.93 6.97 -14.17
N MET A 115 11.77 5.89 -14.93
CA MET A 115 11.74 5.89 -16.40
C MET A 115 12.92 6.65 -17.02
N GLY A 116 14.11 6.50 -16.45
CA GLY A 116 15.35 7.11 -16.97
C GLY A 116 15.67 8.51 -16.46
N GLU A 117 14.86 9.06 -15.55
CA GLU A 117 15.05 10.41 -15.02
C GLU A 117 15.18 10.39 -13.48
N CYS A 118 15.85 11.40 -12.94
CA CYS A 118 15.88 11.64 -11.50
C CYS A 118 14.49 12.14 -11.06
N GLY A 119 14.03 11.66 -9.91
CA GLY A 119 12.66 11.94 -9.47
C GLY A 119 12.35 13.41 -9.21
N ASP A 120 13.34 14.21 -8.84
CA ASP A 120 13.19 15.65 -8.62
C ASP A 120 13.17 16.48 -9.91
N GLU A 121 13.56 15.88 -11.04
CA GLU A 121 13.56 16.51 -12.35
C GLU A 121 12.30 16.21 -13.17
N ILE A 122 11.46 15.27 -12.72
CA ILE A 122 10.25 14.86 -13.40
C ILE A 122 9.13 15.85 -13.12
N LYS A 123 8.39 16.24 -14.17
CA LYS A 123 7.17 17.02 -14.03
C LYS A 123 6.02 16.11 -13.62
N LEU A 124 5.43 16.37 -12.45
CA LEU A 124 4.31 15.58 -11.93
C LEU A 124 2.97 16.10 -12.46
N ALA A 125 2.07 15.16 -12.76
CA ALA A 125 0.69 15.47 -13.15
C ALA A 125 -0.26 15.55 -11.94
N TYR A 126 0.27 15.49 -10.72
CA TYR A 126 -0.48 15.50 -9.46
C TYR A 126 0.30 16.24 -8.39
N GLN A 127 -0.39 16.63 -7.31
CA GLN A 127 0.23 17.35 -6.20
C GLN A 127 0.68 16.37 -5.11
N VAL A 128 1.83 16.65 -4.53
CA VAL A 128 2.38 15.87 -3.41
C VAL A 128 2.15 16.59 -2.08
N LYS A 129 2.19 17.91 -2.07
CA LYS A 129 2.02 18.72 -0.85
C LYS A 129 0.52 18.93 -0.58
N ILE A 130 -0.08 17.92 -0.06
CA ILE A 130 -1.50 17.90 0.34
C ILE A 130 -1.60 17.25 1.72
#